data_409df54129b2c8279921f12c80a24a1f
#
_entry.id   409df54129b2c8279921f12c80a24a1f
#
_cell.length_a   1.000
_cell.length_b   1.000
_cell.length_c   1.000
_cell.angle_alpha   90.00
_cell.angle_beta   90.00
_cell.angle_gamma   90.00
#
_symmetry.space_group_name_H-M   'P 1'
#
loop_
_entity.id
_entity.type
_entity.pdbx_description
1 polymer ?
#
loop_
_entity_poly.entity_id
_entity_poly.type
_entity_poly.pdbx_seq_one_letter_code
_entity_poly.pdbx_strand_id
1 'polypeptide(L)'
;MKKFELPRTPAQWLEAVMNAIFFLCGILAVGCVAVITIYMFLSGLPAIGKIGPLNFLFGTEWASTASEPKYGILPFLLSSIYGTLGASLIGVPVGLLTAVFLSKAAAPGVRNMVVTAVELLSGIPSVVFGLLGMQVLVPAVAKVFGKASGACLLSAIVVLSIMILPSIVSVSVTALNAVPPEYEQGSLALGATDTETWFRISIPAARSGIAAGIVLGIGRAIGEAMAVMMVAGNSPNMPDSLFRSVTFLTTAIAKEMSYASGLQKQALFSIALVLFIFIMVINVLLNAVLKGGNKDEK
;
A
#
# COMPACT_ATOMS: atom_id res chain seq x y z
N MET A 1 -9.98 -36.00 11.23
CA MET A 1 -10.42 -36.33 9.87
C MET A 1 -11.94 -36.56 9.94
N LYS A 2 -12.78 -35.60 9.47
CA LYS A 2 -14.24 -35.83 9.39
C LYS A 2 -14.48 -36.93 8.33
N LYS A 3 -15.19 -37.99 8.69
CA LYS A 3 -15.64 -39.02 7.75
C LYS A 3 -16.49 -38.37 6.67
N PHE A 4 -16.21 -38.68 5.43
CA PHE A 4 -16.97 -38.26 4.25
C PHE A 4 -18.30 -39.03 4.26
N GLU A 5 -19.32 -38.50 4.92
CA GLU A 5 -20.68 -39.03 4.83
C GLU A 5 -21.36 -38.45 3.64
N LEU A 6 -21.96 -39.25 2.78
CA LEU A 6 -22.71 -38.80 1.60
C LEU A 6 -23.92 -37.99 2.08
N PRO A 7 -24.21 -36.82 1.47
CA PRO A 7 -25.34 -36.01 1.85
C PRO A 7 -26.65 -36.75 1.63
N ARG A 8 -27.51 -36.79 2.66
CA ARG A 8 -28.78 -37.52 2.64
C ARG A 8 -30.01 -36.64 2.48
N THR A 9 -29.83 -35.31 2.63
CA THR A 9 -30.93 -34.33 2.50
C THR A 9 -30.60 -33.26 1.43
N PRO A 10 -31.62 -32.63 0.79
CA PRO A 10 -31.35 -31.55 -0.15
C PRO A 10 -30.48 -30.42 0.39
N ALA A 11 -30.63 -30.05 1.67
CA ALA A 11 -29.83 -29.06 2.34
C ALA A 11 -28.35 -29.46 2.45
N GLN A 12 -28.07 -30.75 2.76
CA GLN A 12 -26.69 -31.28 2.81
C GLN A 12 -26.04 -31.33 1.41
N TRP A 13 -26.83 -31.59 0.37
CA TRP A 13 -26.34 -31.50 -1.01
C TRP A 13 -25.97 -30.08 -1.39
N LEU A 14 -26.81 -29.09 -1.04
CA LEU A 14 -26.49 -27.67 -1.28
C LEU A 14 -25.22 -27.26 -0.53
N GLU A 15 -25.08 -27.67 0.71
CA GLU A 15 -23.87 -27.39 1.53
C GLU A 15 -22.62 -28.04 0.91
N ALA A 16 -22.71 -29.28 0.46
CA ALA A 16 -21.61 -29.98 -0.20
C ALA A 16 -21.19 -29.29 -1.50
N VAL A 17 -22.15 -28.86 -2.33
CA VAL A 17 -21.89 -28.11 -3.56
C VAL A 17 -21.26 -26.76 -3.25
N MET A 18 -21.78 -25.99 -2.28
CA MET A 18 -21.20 -24.71 -1.88
C MET A 18 -19.77 -24.87 -1.34
N ASN A 19 -19.51 -25.87 -0.51
CA ASN A 19 -18.17 -26.15 -0.01
C ASN A 19 -17.20 -26.52 -1.16
N ALA A 20 -17.65 -27.30 -2.15
CA ALA A 20 -16.85 -27.62 -3.33
C ALA A 20 -16.54 -26.37 -4.17
N ILE A 21 -17.52 -25.48 -4.36
CA ILE A 21 -17.33 -24.19 -5.05
C ILE A 21 -16.31 -23.32 -4.30
N PHE A 22 -16.46 -23.14 -2.98
CA PHE A 22 -15.52 -22.36 -2.17
C PHE A 22 -14.11 -22.93 -2.22
N PHE A 23 -13.98 -24.26 -2.14
CA PHE A 23 -12.69 -24.93 -2.26
C PHE A 23 -12.05 -24.72 -3.64
N LEU A 24 -12.85 -24.84 -4.72
CA LEU A 24 -12.38 -24.58 -6.07
C LEU A 24 -11.96 -23.13 -6.26
N CYS A 25 -12.74 -22.17 -5.76
CA CYS A 25 -12.37 -20.72 -5.77
C CYS A 25 -11.07 -20.48 -5.01
N GLY A 26 -10.88 -21.13 -3.86
CA GLY A 26 -9.63 -21.03 -3.08
C GLY A 26 -8.43 -21.55 -3.87
N ILE A 27 -8.55 -22.75 -4.47
CA ILE A 27 -7.48 -23.32 -5.31
C ILE A 27 -7.20 -22.43 -6.51
N LEU A 28 -8.25 -21.90 -7.18
CA LEU A 28 -8.09 -21.02 -8.32
C LEU A 28 -7.33 -19.75 -7.95
N ALA A 29 -7.69 -19.11 -6.83
CA ALA A 29 -7.03 -17.90 -6.35
C ALA A 29 -5.54 -18.14 -6.07
N VAL A 30 -5.20 -19.21 -5.32
CA VAL A 30 -3.81 -19.58 -5.04
C VAL A 30 -3.07 -19.95 -6.33
N GLY A 31 -3.73 -20.70 -7.23
CA GLY A 31 -3.18 -21.07 -8.54
C GLY A 31 -2.85 -19.86 -9.40
N CYS A 32 -3.74 -18.88 -9.49
CA CYS A 32 -3.49 -17.63 -10.22
C CYS A 32 -2.28 -16.88 -9.66
N VAL A 33 -2.16 -16.75 -8.33
CA VAL A 33 -1.00 -16.10 -7.71
C VAL A 33 0.29 -16.87 -8.02
N ALA A 34 0.27 -18.21 -7.95
CA ALA A 34 1.42 -19.04 -8.28
C ALA A 34 1.84 -18.87 -9.74
N VAL A 35 0.89 -18.90 -10.68
CA VAL A 35 1.15 -18.71 -12.11
C VAL A 35 1.75 -17.34 -12.39
N ILE A 36 1.18 -16.26 -11.83
CA ILE A 36 1.72 -14.90 -11.97
C ILE A 36 3.14 -14.84 -11.42
N THR A 37 3.38 -15.39 -10.23
CA THR A 37 4.70 -15.40 -9.61
C THR A 37 5.71 -16.12 -10.49
N ILE A 38 5.41 -17.34 -10.94
CA ILE A 38 6.29 -18.13 -11.82
C ILE A 38 6.56 -17.37 -13.12
N TYR A 39 5.52 -16.79 -13.74
CA TYR A 39 5.65 -16.01 -14.96
C TYR A 39 6.58 -14.79 -14.78
N MET A 40 6.45 -14.06 -13.67
CA MET A 40 7.32 -12.92 -13.37
C MET A 40 8.79 -13.34 -13.20
N PHE A 41 9.06 -14.47 -12.56
CA PHE A 41 10.41 -15.00 -12.44
C PHE A 41 10.97 -15.42 -13.80
N LEU A 42 10.22 -16.16 -14.59
CA LEU A 42 10.66 -16.63 -15.92
C LEU A 42 10.90 -15.47 -16.90
N SER A 43 10.08 -14.42 -16.83
CA SER A 43 10.19 -13.26 -17.73
C SER A 43 11.19 -12.20 -17.26
N GLY A 44 11.40 -12.07 -15.94
CA GLY A 44 12.24 -11.02 -15.36
C GLY A 44 13.72 -11.43 -15.16
N LEU A 45 13.99 -12.69 -14.76
CA LEU A 45 15.37 -13.14 -14.51
C LEU A 45 16.31 -13.04 -15.71
N PRO A 46 15.88 -13.35 -16.98
CA PRO A 46 16.77 -13.31 -18.13
C PRO A 46 17.40 -11.94 -18.38
N ALA A 47 16.68 -10.83 -18.14
CA ALA A 47 17.24 -9.49 -18.33
C ALA A 47 18.27 -9.15 -17.24
N ILE A 48 18.00 -9.52 -15.98
CA ILE A 48 18.96 -9.34 -14.89
C ILE A 48 20.26 -10.08 -15.18
N GLY A 49 20.18 -11.31 -15.74
CA GLY A 49 21.37 -12.07 -16.15
C GLY A 49 22.16 -11.43 -17.29
N LYS A 50 21.49 -10.82 -18.29
CA LYS A 50 22.13 -10.14 -19.42
C LYS A 50 22.74 -8.80 -19.06
N ILE A 51 22.06 -8.00 -18.24
CA ILE A 51 22.47 -6.64 -17.82
C ILE A 51 23.53 -6.73 -16.72
N GLY A 52 23.49 -7.78 -15.93
CA GLY A 52 24.24 -7.96 -14.69
C GLY A 52 23.47 -7.47 -13.47
N PRO A 53 23.35 -8.28 -12.41
CA PRO A 53 22.49 -7.96 -11.25
C PRO A 53 22.89 -6.66 -10.54
N LEU A 54 24.20 -6.39 -10.41
CA LEU A 54 24.69 -5.17 -9.77
C LEU A 54 24.40 -3.92 -10.63
N ASN A 55 24.63 -4.00 -11.93
CA ASN A 55 24.37 -2.89 -12.85
C ASN A 55 22.86 -2.60 -12.95
N PHE A 56 22.01 -3.63 -12.89
CA PHE A 56 20.57 -3.47 -12.89
C PHE A 56 20.06 -2.83 -11.60
N LEU A 57 20.42 -3.36 -10.43
CA LEU A 57 19.91 -2.90 -9.14
C LEU A 57 20.50 -1.57 -8.68
N PHE A 58 21.81 -1.38 -8.88
CA PHE A 58 22.55 -0.22 -8.37
C PHE A 58 22.94 0.79 -9.45
N GLY A 59 22.64 0.52 -10.71
CA GLY A 59 22.81 1.48 -11.79
C GLY A 59 21.95 2.72 -11.57
N THR A 60 22.51 3.89 -11.81
CA THR A 60 21.87 5.19 -11.57
C THR A 60 21.21 5.79 -12.81
N GLU A 61 21.38 5.17 -13.97
CA GLU A 61 20.87 5.67 -15.23
C GLU A 61 19.89 4.68 -15.88
N TRP A 62 18.71 5.19 -16.23
CA TRP A 62 17.74 4.50 -17.05
C TRP A 62 17.59 5.23 -18.37
N ALA A 63 18.06 4.63 -19.45
CA ALA A 63 18.01 5.15 -20.82
C ALA A 63 17.74 4.00 -21.80
N SER A 64 16.53 3.45 -21.75
CA SER A 64 16.12 2.24 -22.48
C SER A 64 16.10 2.41 -24.00
N THR A 65 15.97 3.65 -24.50
CA THR A 65 15.86 4.01 -25.92
C THR A 65 17.12 4.67 -26.48
N ALA A 66 18.20 4.78 -25.69
CA ALA A 66 19.48 5.33 -26.16
C ALA A 66 20.20 4.37 -27.14
N SER A 67 21.15 4.92 -27.89
CA SER A 67 22.02 4.10 -28.78
C SER A 67 22.78 3.01 -28.02
N GLU A 68 23.19 3.30 -26.78
CA GLU A 68 23.68 2.33 -25.80
C GLU A 68 22.70 2.26 -24.65
N PRO A 69 21.79 1.27 -24.65
CA PRO A 69 20.75 1.20 -23.61
C PRO A 69 21.30 0.95 -22.22
N LYS A 70 20.85 1.73 -21.24
CA LYS A 70 21.17 1.58 -19.82
C LYS A 70 19.90 1.24 -19.02
N TYR A 71 20.02 0.29 -18.11
CA TYR A 71 18.89 -0.27 -17.38
C TYR A 71 19.09 -0.26 -15.85
N GLY A 72 19.67 0.81 -15.32
CA GLY A 72 19.82 0.98 -13.87
C GLY A 72 18.53 1.45 -13.21
N ILE A 73 18.05 0.73 -12.19
CA ILE A 73 16.76 1.00 -11.53
C ILE A 73 16.87 1.66 -10.14
N LEU A 74 18.09 1.95 -9.68
CA LEU A 74 18.30 2.55 -8.37
C LEU A 74 17.47 3.83 -8.12
N PRO A 75 17.36 4.77 -9.09
CA PRO A 75 16.53 5.95 -8.94
C PRO A 75 15.07 5.61 -8.68
N PHE A 76 14.51 4.60 -9.35
CA PHE A 76 13.11 4.17 -9.21
C PHE A 76 12.86 3.50 -7.86
N LEU A 77 13.82 2.66 -7.43
CA LEU A 77 13.77 1.98 -6.16
C LEU A 77 13.77 2.99 -5.00
N LEU A 78 14.72 3.93 -5.00
CA LEU A 78 14.81 4.97 -3.96
C LEU A 78 13.60 5.90 -3.98
N SER A 79 13.10 6.28 -5.16
CA SER A 79 11.89 7.11 -5.27
C SER A 79 10.66 6.40 -4.70
N SER A 80 10.52 5.09 -4.95
CA SER A 80 9.43 4.28 -4.38
C SER A 80 9.55 4.15 -2.86
N ILE A 81 10.76 3.95 -2.33
CA ILE A 81 11.01 3.90 -0.89
C ILE A 81 10.69 5.26 -0.24
N TYR A 82 11.26 6.35 -0.73
CA TYR A 82 11.06 7.68 -0.15
C TYR A 82 9.62 8.16 -0.29
N GLY A 83 8.96 7.87 -1.42
CA GLY A 83 7.55 8.18 -1.63
C GLY A 83 6.65 7.45 -0.65
N THR A 84 6.86 6.14 -0.47
CA THR A 84 6.07 5.32 0.46
C THR A 84 6.34 5.70 1.92
N LEU A 85 7.60 5.88 2.31
CA LEU A 85 7.95 6.30 3.66
C LEU A 85 7.38 7.70 3.98
N GLY A 86 7.53 8.65 3.06
CA GLY A 86 6.97 9.99 3.22
C GLY A 86 5.45 9.98 3.35
N ALA A 87 4.76 9.20 2.51
CA ALA A 87 3.32 9.02 2.59
C ALA A 87 2.89 8.37 3.91
N SER A 88 3.65 7.38 4.39
CA SER A 88 3.37 6.70 5.64
C SER A 88 3.59 7.60 6.85
N LEU A 89 4.65 8.42 6.86
CA LEU A 89 4.94 9.37 7.94
C LEU A 89 3.81 10.40 8.15
N ILE A 90 3.08 10.75 7.10
CA ILE A 90 1.94 11.67 7.16
C ILE A 90 0.64 10.88 7.37
N GLY A 91 0.39 9.89 6.53
CA GLY A 91 -0.89 9.19 6.45
C GLY A 91 -1.17 8.29 7.67
N VAL A 92 -0.14 7.63 8.24
CA VAL A 92 -0.35 6.74 9.39
C VAL A 92 -0.77 7.52 10.64
N PRO A 93 -0.07 8.58 11.08
CA PRO A 93 -0.51 9.36 12.24
C PRO A 93 -1.88 10.00 12.04
N VAL A 94 -2.12 10.63 10.88
CA VAL A 94 -3.41 11.27 10.57
C VAL A 94 -4.53 10.23 10.54
N GLY A 95 -4.32 9.10 9.89
CA GLY A 95 -5.32 8.02 9.80
C GLY A 95 -5.64 7.40 11.17
N LEU A 96 -4.61 7.13 11.98
CA LEU A 96 -4.80 6.58 13.33
C LEU A 96 -5.52 7.55 14.26
N LEU A 97 -5.10 8.82 14.29
CA LEU A 97 -5.76 9.84 15.12
C LEU A 97 -7.22 10.05 14.68
N THR A 98 -7.48 10.05 13.37
CA THR A 98 -8.85 10.09 12.83
C THR A 98 -9.65 8.86 13.28
N ALA A 99 -9.07 7.66 13.24
CA ALA A 99 -9.76 6.45 13.70
C ALA A 99 -10.10 6.47 15.20
N VAL A 100 -9.17 6.93 16.02
CA VAL A 100 -9.40 7.10 17.47
C VAL A 100 -10.51 8.13 17.72
N PHE A 101 -10.46 9.28 17.06
CA PHE A 101 -11.49 10.30 17.15
C PHE A 101 -12.87 9.74 16.78
N LEU A 102 -12.99 9.05 15.65
CA LEU A 102 -14.25 8.47 15.16
C LEU A 102 -14.80 7.35 16.05
N SER A 103 -13.90 6.55 16.63
CA SER A 103 -14.29 5.42 17.46
C SER A 103 -14.69 5.85 18.89
N LYS A 104 -14.03 6.87 19.45
CA LYS A 104 -14.09 7.17 20.88
C LYS A 104 -14.63 8.55 21.22
N ALA A 105 -14.37 9.59 20.43
CA ALA A 105 -14.67 10.97 20.81
C ALA A 105 -15.78 11.62 19.96
N ALA A 106 -16.02 11.17 18.73
CA ALA A 106 -16.92 11.84 17.80
C ALA A 106 -18.38 11.68 18.20
N ALA A 107 -19.13 12.78 18.20
CA ALA A 107 -20.59 12.74 18.29
C ALA A 107 -21.19 11.97 17.09
N PRO A 108 -22.35 11.29 17.27
CA PRO A 108 -22.91 10.40 16.23
C PRO A 108 -23.07 11.06 14.85
N GLY A 109 -23.47 12.32 14.80
CA GLY A 109 -23.61 13.07 13.53
C GLY A 109 -22.30 13.30 12.83
N VAL A 110 -21.25 13.73 13.55
CA VAL A 110 -19.89 13.95 13.01
C VAL A 110 -19.27 12.63 12.59
N ARG A 111 -19.42 11.58 13.42
CA ARG A 111 -18.94 10.24 13.11
C ARG A 111 -19.50 9.76 11.77
N ASN A 112 -20.82 9.80 11.59
CA ASN A 112 -21.48 9.31 10.37
C ASN A 112 -21.02 10.12 9.14
N MET A 113 -20.93 11.45 9.26
CA MET A 113 -20.46 12.30 8.18
C MET A 113 -19.03 11.97 7.76
N VAL A 114 -18.11 11.83 8.71
CA VAL A 114 -16.68 11.56 8.39
C VAL A 114 -16.50 10.13 7.90
N VAL A 115 -17.19 9.13 8.46
CA VAL A 115 -17.16 7.75 7.97
C VAL A 115 -17.64 7.70 6.52
N THR A 116 -18.76 8.34 6.20
CA THR A 116 -19.27 8.42 4.82
C THR A 116 -18.26 9.11 3.89
N ALA A 117 -17.60 10.19 4.33
CA ALA A 117 -16.55 10.84 3.55
C ALA A 117 -15.34 9.92 3.28
N VAL A 118 -14.90 9.15 4.28
CA VAL A 118 -13.81 8.17 4.14
C VAL A 118 -14.21 7.03 3.18
N GLU A 119 -15.45 6.54 3.27
CA GLU A 119 -15.98 5.52 2.36
C GLU A 119 -16.05 6.03 0.91
N LEU A 120 -16.53 7.26 0.70
CA LEU A 120 -16.54 7.90 -0.61
C LEU A 120 -15.11 8.04 -1.17
N LEU A 121 -14.14 8.49 -0.34
CA LEU A 121 -12.73 8.56 -0.75
C LEU A 121 -12.17 7.18 -1.15
N SER A 122 -12.59 6.12 -0.47
CA SER A 122 -12.19 4.75 -0.81
C SER A 122 -12.72 4.30 -2.17
N GLY A 123 -13.90 4.78 -2.57
CA GLY A 123 -14.54 4.47 -3.86
C GLY A 123 -14.02 5.28 -5.05
N ILE A 124 -13.27 6.36 -4.83
CA ILE A 124 -12.74 7.18 -5.92
C ILE A 124 -11.61 6.44 -6.66
N PRO A 125 -11.67 6.30 -8.00
CA PRO A 125 -10.57 5.75 -8.79
C PRO A 125 -9.26 6.53 -8.60
N SER A 126 -8.12 5.84 -8.53
CA SER A 126 -6.81 6.47 -8.28
C SER A 126 -6.43 7.54 -9.33
N VAL A 127 -6.87 7.34 -10.57
CA VAL A 127 -6.66 8.31 -11.66
C VAL A 127 -7.28 9.68 -11.34
N VAL A 128 -8.42 9.72 -10.64
CA VAL A 128 -9.09 10.97 -10.26
C VAL A 128 -8.25 11.70 -9.22
N PHE A 129 -7.66 11.00 -8.24
CA PHE A 129 -6.69 11.60 -7.30
C PHE A 129 -5.48 12.17 -8.03
N GLY A 130 -4.97 11.45 -9.04
CA GLY A 130 -3.87 11.92 -9.89
C GLY A 130 -4.25 13.17 -10.67
N LEU A 131 -5.44 13.21 -11.27
CA LEU A 131 -5.95 14.36 -12.02
C LEU A 131 -6.11 15.59 -11.13
N LEU A 132 -6.74 15.45 -9.97
CA LEU A 132 -6.85 16.54 -8.99
C LEU A 132 -5.48 16.97 -8.49
N GLY A 133 -4.58 16.02 -8.23
CA GLY A 133 -3.20 16.31 -7.86
C GLY A 133 -2.48 17.13 -8.92
N MET A 134 -2.61 16.76 -10.18
CA MET A 134 -1.99 17.46 -11.31
C MET A 134 -2.58 18.87 -11.50
N GLN A 135 -3.90 19.02 -11.36
CA GLN A 135 -4.57 20.33 -11.60
C GLN A 135 -4.49 21.29 -10.42
N VAL A 136 -4.46 20.78 -9.19
CA VAL A 136 -4.52 21.61 -7.98
C VAL A 136 -3.22 21.57 -7.20
N LEU A 137 -2.74 20.37 -6.84
CA LEU A 137 -1.58 20.21 -5.95
C LEU A 137 -0.28 20.61 -6.64
N VAL A 138 -0.06 20.16 -7.88
CA VAL A 138 1.18 20.46 -8.62
C VAL A 138 1.36 21.97 -8.83
N PRO A 139 0.38 22.75 -9.31
CA PRO A 139 0.49 24.21 -9.37
C PRO A 139 0.64 24.88 -7.99
N ALA A 140 -0.04 24.37 -6.97
CA ALA A 140 0.08 24.89 -5.60
C ALA A 140 1.52 24.72 -5.06
N VAL A 141 2.10 23.52 -5.22
CA VAL A 141 3.50 23.24 -4.82
C VAL A 141 4.47 24.14 -5.59
N ALA A 142 4.31 24.30 -6.90
CA ALA A 142 5.13 25.19 -7.70
C ALA A 142 5.09 26.62 -7.17
N LYS A 143 3.89 27.15 -6.90
CA LYS A 143 3.67 28.52 -6.42
C LYS A 143 4.21 28.73 -5.00
N VAL A 144 3.88 27.83 -4.06
CA VAL A 144 4.26 27.97 -2.65
C VAL A 144 5.78 27.90 -2.45
N PHE A 145 6.45 27.02 -3.19
CA PHE A 145 7.90 26.82 -3.04
C PHE A 145 8.74 27.52 -4.11
N GLY A 146 8.13 28.34 -4.97
CA GLY A 146 8.85 29.10 -6.00
C GLY A 146 9.57 28.21 -7.02
N LYS A 147 8.99 27.05 -7.40
CA LYS A 147 9.58 26.11 -8.35
C LYS A 147 8.97 26.26 -9.73
N ALA A 148 9.76 25.96 -10.78
CA ALA A 148 9.27 25.98 -12.16
C ALA A 148 8.17 24.92 -12.40
N SER A 149 8.21 23.81 -11.69
CA SER A 149 7.17 22.77 -11.71
C SER A 149 7.01 22.18 -10.31
N GLY A 150 5.77 21.86 -9.95
CA GLY A 150 5.44 21.13 -8.74
C GLY A 150 5.26 19.63 -8.98
N ALA A 151 5.46 19.12 -10.20
CA ALA A 151 5.45 17.70 -10.48
C ALA A 151 6.75 17.06 -9.95
N CYS A 152 6.70 16.53 -8.74
CA CYS A 152 7.87 16.11 -7.96
C CYS A 152 7.54 15.06 -6.90
N LEU A 153 8.57 14.57 -6.21
CA LEU A 153 8.45 13.58 -5.13
C LEU A 153 7.50 14.06 -4.01
N LEU A 154 7.54 15.36 -3.63
CA LEU A 154 6.65 15.90 -2.60
C LEU A 154 5.18 15.78 -3.00
N SER A 155 4.83 16.13 -4.23
CA SER A 155 3.45 15.99 -4.72
C SER A 155 2.98 14.54 -4.73
N ALA A 156 3.86 13.60 -5.09
CA ALA A 156 3.57 12.17 -5.00
C ALA A 156 3.34 11.73 -3.54
N ILE A 157 4.16 12.17 -2.60
CA ILE A 157 4.01 11.89 -1.16
C ILE A 157 2.65 12.36 -0.65
N VAL A 158 2.25 13.60 -0.96
CA VAL A 158 0.98 14.16 -0.49
C VAL A 158 -0.22 13.38 -1.07
N VAL A 159 -0.22 13.09 -2.37
CA VAL A 159 -1.30 12.32 -3.00
C VAL A 159 -1.37 10.91 -2.40
N LEU A 160 -0.25 10.22 -2.26
CA LEU A 160 -0.20 8.90 -1.64
C LEU A 160 -0.67 8.93 -0.18
N SER A 161 -0.30 9.98 0.59
CA SER A 161 -0.75 10.14 1.97
C SER A 161 -2.27 10.19 2.07
N ILE A 162 -2.93 10.94 1.19
CA ILE A 162 -4.40 11.04 1.15
C ILE A 162 -5.02 9.68 0.76
N MET A 163 -4.43 8.99 -0.20
CA MET A 163 -4.97 7.72 -0.73
C MET A 163 -4.89 6.56 0.26
N ILE A 164 -3.94 6.56 1.21
CA ILE A 164 -3.84 5.51 2.21
C ILE A 164 -4.78 5.72 3.41
N LEU A 165 -5.26 6.96 3.65
CA LEU A 165 -6.12 7.29 4.79
C LEU A 165 -7.35 6.39 4.90
N PRO A 166 -8.15 6.15 3.84
CA PRO A 166 -9.35 5.34 3.95
C PRO A 166 -9.08 3.93 4.48
N SER A 167 -8.01 3.29 4.00
CA SER A 167 -7.64 1.93 4.43
C SER A 167 -7.24 1.90 5.90
N ILE A 168 -6.42 2.87 6.35
CA ILE A 168 -5.96 2.95 7.74
C ILE A 168 -7.14 3.28 8.66
N VAL A 169 -7.96 4.27 8.31
CA VAL A 169 -9.10 4.72 9.15
C VAL A 169 -10.12 3.60 9.30
N SER A 170 -10.60 3.02 8.20
CA SER A 170 -11.69 2.02 8.24
C SER A 170 -11.30 0.78 9.04
N VAL A 171 -10.10 0.24 8.79
CA VAL A 171 -9.64 -0.97 9.51
C VAL A 171 -9.34 -0.65 10.98
N SER A 172 -8.75 0.51 11.28
CA SER A 172 -8.45 0.91 12.66
C SER A 172 -9.72 1.20 13.46
N VAL A 173 -10.75 1.84 12.88
CA VAL A 173 -12.06 2.05 13.53
C VAL A 173 -12.71 0.72 13.87
N THR A 174 -12.69 -0.23 12.93
CA THR A 174 -13.22 -1.58 13.16
C THR A 174 -12.48 -2.28 14.30
N ALA A 175 -11.16 -2.19 14.33
CA ALA A 175 -10.34 -2.79 15.39
C ALA A 175 -10.57 -2.14 16.76
N LEU A 176 -10.67 -0.81 16.82
CA LEU A 176 -10.93 -0.08 18.05
C LEU A 176 -12.34 -0.35 18.61
N ASN A 177 -13.32 -0.52 17.72
CA ASN A 177 -14.69 -0.86 18.14
C ASN A 177 -14.85 -2.32 18.59
N ALA A 178 -13.91 -3.20 18.21
CA ALA A 178 -13.89 -4.60 18.64
C ALA A 178 -13.24 -4.80 20.02
N VAL A 179 -12.65 -3.76 20.62
CA VAL A 179 -12.09 -3.84 21.98
C VAL A 179 -13.25 -4.01 22.98
N PRO A 180 -13.19 -5.02 23.88
CA PRO A 180 -14.23 -5.22 24.90
C PRO A 180 -14.39 -3.99 25.78
N PRO A 181 -15.63 -3.51 26.01
CA PRO A 181 -15.90 -2.30 26.81
C PRO A 181 -15.42 -2.41 28.26
N GLU A 182 -15.29 -3.63 28.79
CA GLU A 182 -14.80 -3.89 30.14
C GLU A 182 -13.35 -3.39 30.35
N TYR A 183 -12.52 -3.38 29.32
CA TYR A 183 -11.17 -2.85 29.41
C TYR A 183 -11.14 -1.35 29.64
N GLU A 184 -12.01 -0.61 28.94
CA GLU A 184 -12.14 0.84 29.09
C GLU A 184 -12.80 1.20 30.42
N GLN A 185 -13.88 0.50 30.80
CA GLN A 185 -14.57 0.70 32.07
C GLN A 185 -13.67 0.42 33.27
N GLY A 186 -12.83 -0.64 33.20
CA GLY A 186 -11.85 -0.94 34.24
C GLY A 186 -10.82 0.18 34.42
N SER A 187 -10.32 0.76 33.33
CA SER A 187 -9.39 1.89 33.35
C SER A 187 -10.01 3.14 33.98
N LEU A 188 -11.24 3.48 33.56
CA LEU A 188 -11.98 4.62 34.12
C LEU A 188 -12.30 4.42 35.62
N ALA A 189 -12.62 3.21 36.05
CA ALA A 189 -12.88 2.88 37.46
C ALA A 189 -11.63 3.07 38.34
N LEU A 190 -10.43 2.95 37.77
CA LEU A 190 -9.16 3.25 38.45
C LEU A 190 -8.79 4.74 38.43
N GLY A 191 -9.65 5.60 37.89
CA GLY A 191 -9.47 7.05 37.87
C GLY A 191 -8.71 7.60 36.67
N ALA A 192 -8.47 6.79 35.63
CA ALA A 192 -7.87 7.29 34.37
C ALA A 192 -8.88 8.21 33.64
N THR A 193 -8.35 9.18 32.90
CA THR A 193 -9.16 10.01 32.00
C THR A 193 -9.52 9.25 30.73
N ASP A 194 -10.56 9.70 30.01
CA ASP A 194 -10.94 9.12 28.71
C ASP A 194 -9.74 9.05 27.74
N THR A 195 -9.01 10.15 27.62
CA THR A 195 -7.84 10.23 26.73
C THR A 195 -6.74 9.23 27.13
N GLU A 196 -6.43 9.10 28.41
CA GLU A 196 -5.48 8.10 28.90
C GLU A 196 -5.94 6.69 28.60
N THR A 197 -7.23 6.40 28.78
CA THR A 197 -7.83 5.10 28.46
C THR A 197 -7.72 4.78 26.97
N TRP A 198 -8.00 5.73 26.08
CA TRP A 198 -7.86 5.49 24.63
C TRP A 198 -6.44 5.17 24.22
N PHE A 199 -5.46 5.96 24.69
CA PHE A 199 -4.07 5.79 24.27
C PHE A 199 -3.34 4.64 24.99
N ARG A 200 -3.67 4.36 26.25
CA ARG A 200 -2.97 3.34 27.07
C ARG A 200 -3.68 1.99 27.09
N ILE A 201 -4.97 1.93 26.77
CA ILE A 201 -5.75 0.69 26.84
C ILE A 201 -6.32 0.34 25.47
N SER A 202 -7.14 1.22 24.84
CA SER A 202 -7.86 0.89 23.60
C SER A 202 -6.92 0.69 22.41
N ILE A 203 -5.96 1.58 22.18
CA ILE A 203 -4.99 1.45 21.09
C ILE A 203 -4.12 0.20 21.26
N PRO A 204 -3.48 -0.06 22.41
CA PRO A 204 -2.72 -1.30 22.62
C PRO A 204 -3.57 -2.56 22.47
N ALA A 205 -4.81 -2.58 22.97
CA ALA A 205 -5.72 -3.71 22.80
C ALA A 205 -6.10 -3.96 21.33
N ALA A 206 -6.25 -2.89 20.53
CA ALA A 206 -6.57 -2.96 19.09
C ALA A 206 -5.32 -3.09 18.19
N ARG A 207 -4.11 -3.19 18.75
CA ARG A 207 -2.84 -3.09 18.00
C ARG A 207 -2.74 -3.98 16.76
N SER A 208 -3.22 -5.21 16.83
CA SER A 208 -3.15 -6.15 15.71
C SER A 208 -4.01 -5.71 14.53
N GLY A 209 -5.21 -5.19 14.79
CA GLY A 209 -6.10 -4.68 13.76
C GLY A 209 -5.64 -3.32 13.20
N ILE A 210 -5.17 -2.40 14.05
CA ILE A 210 -4.56 -1.13 13.62
C ILE A 210 -3.38 -1.41 12.70
N ALA A 211 -2.54 -2.33 13.09
CA ALA A 211 -1.39 -2.75 12.33
C ALA A 211 -1.76 -3.34 10.97
N ALA A 212 -2.81 -4.15 10.90
CA ALA A 212 -3.32 -4.66 9.62
C ALA A 212 -3.80 -3.52 8.72
N GLY A 213 -4.45 -2.49 9.26
CA GLY A 213 -4.84 -1.28 8.53
C GLY A 213 -3.64 -0.52 7.96
N ILE A 214 -2.57 -0.37 8.75
CA ILE A 214 -1.33 0.28 8.32
C ILE A 214 -0.66 -0.51 7.19
N VAL A 215 -0.53 -1.84 7.35
CA VAL A 215 0.06 -2.72 6.31
C VAL A 215 -0.73 -2.63 5.00
N LEU A 216 -2.07 -2.63 5.08
CA LEU A 216 -2.94 -2.49 3.92
C LEU A 216 -2.74 -1.12 3.23
N GLY A 217 -2.65 -0.04 4.00
CA GLY A 217 -2.38 1.30 3.49
C GLY A 217 -1.02 1.40 2.80
N ILE A 218 0.05 0.91 3.45
CA ILE A 218 1.40 0.90 2.88
C ILE A 218 1.46 0.05 1.61
N GLY A 219 0.84 -1.13 1.61
CA GLY A 219 0.76 -1.98 0.42
C GLY A 219 0.10 -1.28 -0.76
N ARG A 220 -0.97 -0.50 -0.50
CA ARG A 220 -1.63 0.34 -1.50
C ARG A 220 -0.71 1.44 -2.03
N ALA A 221 0.04 2.12 -1.15
CA ALA A 221 0.97 3.17 -1.56
C ALA A 221 2.10 2.64 -2.46
N ILE A 222 2.67 1.48 -2.13
CA ILE A 222 3.74 0.86 -2.93
C ILE A 222 3.23 0.44 -4.32
N GLY A 223 2.00 -0.08 -4.39
CA GLY A 223 1.39 -0.54 -5.63
C GLY A 223 0.81 0.56 -6.51
N GLU A 224 0.72 1.81 -6.03
CA GLU A 224 0.08 2.89 -6.78
C GLU A 224 0.93 3.32 -7.99
N ALA A 225 0.32 3.32 -9.15
CA ALA A 225 0.97 3.70 -10.40
C ALA A 225 0.34 4.96 -11.03
N MET A 226 -0.98 4.96 -11.21
CA MET A 226 -1.66 5.93 -12.06
C MET A 226 -1.69 7.34 -11.44
N ALA A 227 -2.03 7.45 -10.15
CA ALA A 227 -2.03 8.75 -9.48
C ALA A 227 -0.62 9.33 -9.38
N VAL A 228 0.37 8.49 -9.03
CA VAL A 228 1.77 8.90 -8.93
C VAL A 228 2.31 9.35 -10.29
N MET A 229 1.99 8.62 -11.38
CA MET A 229 2.41 8.97 -12.74
C MET A 229 1.96 10.38 -13.14
N MET A 230 0.82 10.87 -12.63
CA MET A 230 0.31 12.19 -12.97
C MET A 230 0.99 13.33 -12.19
N VAL A 231 1.57 13.06 -11.00
CA VAL A 231 2.07 14.11 -10.10
C VAL A 231 3.57 14.06 -9.81
N ALA A 232 4.25 12.94 -10.09
CA ALA A 232 5.67 12.77 -9.76
C ALA A 232 6.65 13.37 -10.79
N GLY A 233 6.18 13.71 -11.99
CA GLY A 233 6.96 14.31 -13.08
C GLY A 233 7.65 13.30 -14.01
N ASN A 234 7.81 12.03 -13.63
CA ASN A 234 8.25 10.89 -14.45
C ASN A 234 9.61 11.01 -15.12
N SER A 235 10.56 11.70 -14.50
CA SER A 235 11.95 11.73 -14.94
C SER A 235 12.77 10.68 -14.19
N PRO A 236 13.70 9.96 -14.88
CA PRO A 236 14.51 8.89 -14.28
C PRO A 236 15.67 9.45 -13.44
N ASN A 237 15.40 10.46 -12.61
CA ASN A 237 16.40 11.12 -11.77
C ASN A 237 16.54 10.46 -10.41
N MET A 238 17.72 10.59 -9.80
CA MET A 238 17.91 10.28 -8.39
C MET A 238 17.06 11.22 -7.52
N PRO A 239 16.38 10.72 -6.48
CA PRO A 239 15.55 11.52 -5.58
C PRO A 239 16.39 12.25 -4.52
N ASP A 240 17.26 13.16 -4.98
CA ASP A 240 18.16 13.97 -4.15
C ASP A 240 17.44 15.15 -3.46
N SER A 241 16.21 15.45 -3.87
CA SER A 241 15.37 16.49 -3.28
C SER A 241 13.90 16.12 -3.37
N LEU A 242 13.10 16.58 -2.39
CA LEU A 242 11.63 16.45 -2.42
C LEU A 242 10.98 17.16 -3.63
N PHE A 243 11.66 18.17 -4.19
CA PHE A 243 11.20 18.90 -5.36
C PHE A 243 11.70 18.36 -6.69
N ARG A 244 12.42 17.24 -6.67
CA ARG A 244 12.91 16.58 -7.89
C ARG A 244 11.79 15.81 -8.57
N SER A 245 11.69 15.94 -9.90
CA SER A 245 10.87 15.05 -10.72
C SER A 245 11.49 13.66 -10.70
N VAL A 246 10.69 12.66 -10.37
CA VAL A 246 11.13 11.27 -10.16
C VAL A 246 10.22 10.27 -10.85
N THR A 247 10.71 9.06 -11.03
CA THR A 247 9.94 7.91 -11.52
C THR A 247 9.93 6.82 -10.45
N PHE A 248 8.77 6.21 -10.19
CA PHE A 248 8.63 5.08 -9.28
C PHE A 248 8.74 3.76 -10.05
N LEU A 249 8.98 2.64 -9.37
CA LEU A 249 9.01 1.31 -9.99
C LEU A 249 7.70 1.01 -10.75
N THR A 250 6.57 1.30 -10.14
CA THR A 250 5.24 1.11 -10.74
C THR A 250 5.01 2.00 -11.96
N THR A 251 5.41 3.26 -11.87
CA THR A 251 5.22 4.23 -12.97
C THR A 251 6.14 3.95 -14.14
N ALA A 252 7.36 3.44 -13.92
CA ALA A 252 8.26 3.00 -14.98
C ALA A 252 7.63 1.87 -15.82
N ILE A 253 7.05 0.87 -15.15
CA ILE A 253 6.34 -0.22 -15.82
C ILE A 253 5.12 0.31 -16.60
N ALA A 254 4.24 1.07 -15.93
CA ALA A 254 3.00 1.56 -16.52
C ALA A 254 3.25 2.47 -17.74
N LYS A 255 4.32 3.27 -17.69
CA LYS A 255 4.67 4.21 -18.76
C LYS A 255 5.24 3.53 -20.00
N GLU A 256 6.12 2.52 -19.84
CA GLU A 256 6.91 1.98 -20.92
C GLU A 256 6.44 0.63 -21.46
N MET A 257 5.67 -0.15 -20.69
CA MET A 257 5.30 -1.54 -21.03
C MET A 257 4.55 -1.66 -22.36
N SER A 258 3.73 -0.69 -22.72
CA SER A 258 2.87 -0.76 -23.90
C SER A 258 3.62 -0.70 -25.23
N TYR A 259 4.82 -0.11 -25.25
CA TYR A 259 5.63 0.05 -26.46
C TYR A 259 7.04 -0.57 -26.34
N ALA A 260 7.33 -1.18 -25.20
CA ALA A 260 8.60 -1.86 -25.00
C ALA A 260 8.69 -3.17 -25.79
N SER A 261 9.85 -3.44 -26.36
CA SER A 261 10.17 -4.67 -27.07
C SER A 261 11.54 -5.23 -26.68
N GLY A 262 11.81 -6.49 -27.02
CA GLY A 262 13.10 -7.12 -26.80
C GLY A 262 13.61 -7.05 -25.36
N LEU A 263 14.85 -6.58 -25.16
CA LEU A 263 15.49 -6.49 -23.85
C LEU A 263 14.82 -5.46 -22.93
N GLN A 264 14.32 -4.34 -23.47
CA GLN A 264 13.58 -3.34 -22.70
C GLN A 264 12.37 -3.95 -22.02
N LYS A 265 11.56 -4.72 -22.77
CA LYS A 265 10.39 -5.41 -22.20
C LYS A 265 10.77 -6.39 -21.10
N GLN A 266 11.85 -7.17 -21.31
CA GLN A 266 12.38 -8.07 -20.29
C GLN A 266 12.85 -7.32 -19.04
N ALA A 267 13.51 -6.15 -19.20
CA ALA A 267 13.94 -5.30 -18.10
C ALA A 267 12.75 -4.72 -17.29
N LEU A 268 11.64 -4.37 -17.94
CA LEU A 268 10.42 -3.96 -17.26
C LEU A 268 9.78 -5.12 -16.44
N PHE A 269 9.82 -6.35 -16.94
CA PHE A 269 9.46 -7.53 -16.15
C PHE A 269 10.41 -7.74 -14.96
N SER A 270 11.68 -7.43 -15.13
CA SER A 270 12.65 -7.44 -14.02
C SER A 270 12.32 -6.39 -12.96
N ILE A 271 11.89 -5.17 -13.36
CA ILE A 271 11.39 -4.15 -12.42
C ILE A 271 10.17 -4.68 -11.68
N ALA A 272 9.24 -5.32 -12.36
CA ALA A 272 8.06 -5.91 -11.73
C ALA A 272 8.44 -7.03 -10.73
N LEU A 273 9.44 -7.84 -11.05
CA LEU A 273 9.98 -8.85 -10.13
C LEU A 273 10.63 -8.21 -8.89
N VAL A 274 11.43 -7.15 -9.06
CA VAL A 274 12.02 -6.39 -7.94
C VAL A 274 10.93 -5.77 -7.07
N LEU A 275 9.90 -5.17 -7.68
CA LEU A 275 8.75 -4.62 -6.96
C LEU A 275 8.02 -5.71 -6.15
N PHE A 276 7.78 -6.88 -6.74
CA PHE A 276 7.16 -8.02 -6.07
C PHE A 276 7.98 -8.45 -4.84
N ILE A 277 9.30 -8.63 -5.00
CA ILE A 277 10.19 -8.97 -3.89
C ILE A 277 10.18 -7.86 -2.82
N PHE A 278 10.21 -6.61 -3.23
CA PHE A 278 10.15 -5.45 -2.33
C PHE A 278 8.88 -5.44 -1.48
N ILE A 279 7.72 -5.67 -2.10
CA ILE A 279 6.43 -5.79 -1.39
C ILE A 279 6.45 -6.97 -0.41
N MET A 280 6.97 -8.13 -0.81
CA MET A 280 7.09 -9.31 0.05
C MET A 280 7.97 -9.04 1.27
N VAL A 281 9.13 -8.41 1.06
CA VAL A 281 10.06 -8.04 2.15
C VAL A 281 9.39 -7.08 3.13
N ILE A 282 8.75 -6.01 2.62
CA ILE A 282 8.04 -5.05 3.49
C ILE A 282 6.93 -5.73 4.28
N ASN A 283 6.11 -6.58 3.65
CA ASN A 283 5.05 -7.30 4.35
C ASN A 283 5.60 -8.24 5.44
N VAL A 284 6.69 -8.94 5.18
CA VAL A 284 7.36 -9.80 6.18
C VAL A 284 7.90 -8.96 7.33
N LEU A 285 8.59 -7.85 7.04
CA LEU A 285 9.14 -6.95 8.07
C LEU A 285 8.03 -6.33 8.94
N LEU A 286 6.98 -5.80 8.32
CA LEU A 286 5.84 -5.24 9.04
C LEU A 286 5.17 -6.31 9.94
N ASN A 287 4.91 -7.49 9.40
CA ASN A 287 4.35 -8.59 10.19
C ASN A 287 5.27 -9.06 11.33
N ALA A 288 6.59 -9.05 11.15
CA ALA A 288 7.55 -9.40 12.19
C ALA A 288 7.55 -8.36 13.33
N VAL A 289 7.54 -7.07 12.99
CA VAL A 289 7.45 -5.96 13.97
C VAL A 289 6.16 -6.07 14.78
N LEU A 290 5.04 -6.35 14.12
CA LEU A 290 3.73 -6.45 14.74
C LEU A 290 3.57 -7.68 15.63
N LYS A 291 4.18 -8.82 15.26
CA LYS A 291 4.18 -10.05 16.07
C LYS A 291 5.18 -10.01 17.23
N GLY A 292 6.27 -9.24 17.09
CA GLY A 292 7.27 -9.08 18.16
C GLY A 292 6.70 -8.49 19.44
N GLY A 293 5.70 -7.61 19.35
CA GLY A 293 4.96 -7.09 20.51
C GLY A 293 4.05 -8.09 21.23
N ASN A 294 3.85 -9.30 20.70
CA ASN A 294 3.02 -10.34 21.32
C ASN A 294 3.81 -11.34 22.19
N LYS A 295 5.13 -11.21 22.30
CA LYS A 295 5.95 -12.16 23.10
C LYS A 295 5.99 -11.85 24.60
N ASP A 296 5.53 -10.68 25.03
CA ASP A 296 5.56 -10.28 26.43
C ASP A 296 4.27 -10.63 27.21
N GLU A 297 3.36 -11.39 26.61
CA GLU A 297 2.07 -11.81 27.26
C GLU A 297 1.99 -13.35 27.44
N LYS A 298 3.12 -14.03 27.70
CA LYS A 298 3.07 -15.44 28.19
C LYS A 298 3.76 -15.56 29.54
#